data_f5cb3ecbdfa24ce6206f53ba544f6625
#
_entry.id   f5cb3ecbdfa24ce6206f53ba544f6625
#
_cell.length_a   1.000
_cell.length_b   1.000
_cell.length_c   1.000
_cell.angle_alpha   90.00
_cell.angle_beta   90.00
_cell.angle_gamma   90.00
#
_symmetry.space_group_name_H-M   'P 1'
#
loop_
_entity.id
_entity.type
_entity.pdbx_description
1 polymer ?
#
loop_
_entity_poly.entity_id
_entity_poly.type
_entity_poly.pdbx_seq_one_letter_code
_entity_poly.pdbx_strand_id
1 'polypeptide(L)'
;MSDVERRHIRDAYRFELGKVTRPEIRARVVDEILARFDAGLAAEVAEGLGLPPPPASAPAIVAQPLSPALSLLTRGKRSVRSRKVALVATPGADTRLIERVRRALTDARAVPVLVAPTLARIGELTPEATLAGMPSVMFDAVFVCGGDGDGRDLVHSSDARHFLQEAFKHLKAIAAVGSGRQLLGAAHLPEQGDGVCVGHAADLDQVIAKFFDALSEHRVWSREPLAQGVPA
;
A
#
# COMPACT_ATOMS: atom_id res chain seq x y z
N MET A 1 -8.23 -20.33 -1.36
CA MET A 1 -7.72 -19.13 -2.02
C MET A 1 -8.92 -18.25 -2.37
N SER A 2 -8.90 -16.99 -1.97
CA SER A 2 -9.94 -16.02 -2.33
C SER A 2 -9.72 -15.50 -3.77
N ASP A 3 -10.75 -14.84 -4.33
CA ASP A 3 -10.63 -14.25 -5.68
C ASP A 3 -9.55 -13.16 -5.73
N VAL A 4 -9.35 -12.41 -4.64
CA VAL A 4 -8.28 -11.41 -4.52
C VAL A 4 -6.91 -12.07 -4.58
N GLU A 5 -6.70 -13.13 -3.79
CA GLU A 5 -5.43 -13.88 -3.81
C GLU A 5 -5.16 -14.48 -5.19
N ARG A 6 -6.20 -15.03 -5.84
CA ARG A 6 -6.11 -15.59 -7.18
C ARG A 6 -5.67 -14.53 -8.21
N ARG A 7 -6.30 -13.34 -8.18
CA ARG A 7 -5.91 -12.22 -9.06
C ARG A 7 -4.45 -11.82 -8.84
N HIS A 8 -4.02 -11.67 -7.60
CA HIS A 8 -2.63 -11.30 -7.29
C HIS A 8 -1.64 -12.34 -7.79
N ILE A 9 -1.95 -13.63 -7.66
CA ILE A 9 -1.10 -14.72 -8.19
C ILE A 9 -1.03 -14.65 -9.71
N ARG A 10 -2.18 -14.52 -10.39
CA ARG A 10 -2.24 -14.34 -11.85
C ARG A 10 -1.37 -13.19 -12.31
N ASP A 11 -1.54 -12.02 -11.69
CA ASP A 11 -0.86 -10.80 -12.09
C ASP A 11 0.64 -10.88 -11.81
N ALA A 12 1.05 -11.52 -10.71
CA ALA A 12 2.45 -11.80 -10.41
C ALA A 12 3.10 -12.71 -11.48
N TYR A 13 2.41 -13.78 -11.89
CA TYR A 13 2.94 -14.64 -12.96
C TYR A 13 3.02 -13.92 -14.29
N ARG A 14 2.02 -13.11 -14.66
CA ARG A 14 2.04 -12.28 -15.87
C ARG A 14 3.23 -11.32 -15.86
N PHE A 15 3.44 -10.65 -14.72
CA PHE A 15 4.53 -9.70 -14.55
C PHE A 15 5.91 -10.37 -14.63
N GLU A 16 6.14 -11.47 -13.91
CA GLU A 16 7.43 -12.14 -13.91
C GLU A 16 7.73 -12.87 -15.23
N LEU A 17 6.75 -13.59 -15.78
CA LEU A 17 6.93 -14.26 -17.05
C LEU A 17 7.00 -13.28 -18.23
N GLY A 18 6.38 -12.11 -18.11
CA GLY A 18 6.52 -11.02 -19.09
C GLY A 18 7.95 -10.54 -19.29
N LYS A 19 8.80 -10.64 -18.27
CA LYS A 19 10.24 -10.31 -18.34
C LYS A 19 11.07 -11.39 -19.05
N VAL A 20 10.56 -12.61 -19.15
CA VAL A 20 11.28 -13.73 -19.78
C VAL A 20 11.25 -13.54 -21.29
N THR A 21 12.39 -13.41 -21.92
CA THR A 21 12.51 -13.15 -23.37
C THR A 21 12.26 -14.39 -24.24
N ARG A 22 12.41 -15.59 -23.69
CA ARG A 22 12.28 -16.87 -24.39
C ARG A 22 10.85 -17.43 -24.30
N PRO A 23 10.07 -17.43 -25.42
CA PRO A 23 8.68 -17.87 -25.40
C PRO A 23 8.49 -19.32 -24.91
N GLU A 24 9.42 -20.20 -25.26
CA GLU A 24 9.35 -21.61 -24.86
C GLU A 24 9.45 -21.82 -23.34
N ILE A 25 10.11 -20.92 -22.62
CA ILE A 25 10.14 -20.95 -21.15
C ILE A 25 8.81 -20.52 -20.58
N ARG A 26 8.21 -19.45 -21.14
CA ARG A 26 6.86 -19.01 -20.73
C ARG A 26 5.84 -20.12 -20.92
N ALA A 27 5.81 -20.74 -22.11
CA ALA A 27 4.90 -21.83 -22.42
C ALA A 27 5.09 -22.99 -21.46
N ARG A 28 6.34 -23.42 -21.23
CA ARG A 28 6.62 -24.52 -20.30
C ARG A 28 6.11 -24.27 -18.88
N VAL A 29 6.26 -23.05 -18.36
CA VAL A 29 5.75 -22.71 -17.03
C VAL A 29 4.22 -22.78 -16.99
N VAL A 30 3.55 -22.28 -18.02
CA VAL A 30 2.09 -22.33 -18.12
C VAL A 30 1.60 -23.76 -18.25
N ASP A 31 2.15 -24.54 -19.18
CA ASP A 31 1.64 -25.86 -19.56
C ASP A 31 2.05 -26.97 -18.58
N GLU A 32 3.29 -26.94 -18.11
CA GLU A 32 3.84 -28.05 -17.31
C GLU A 32 3.78 -27.78 -15.80
N ILE A 33 3.67 -26.51 -15.39
CA ILE A 33 3.63 -26.15 -13.97
C ILE A 33 2.24 -25.65 -13.60
N LEU A 34 1.79 -24.50 -14.13
CA LEU A 34 0.54 -23.89 -13.70
C LEU A 34 -0.69 -24.73 -14.02
N ALA A 35 -0.75 -25.34 -15.21
CA ALA A 35 -1.87 -26.17 -15.62
C ALA A 35 -2.09 -27.39 -14.72
N ARG A 36 -1.02 -27.87 -14.04
CA ARG A 36 -1.13 -28.98 -13.08
C ARG A 36 -1.73 -28.61 -11.75
N PHE A 37 -1.68 -27.35 -11.37
CA PHE A 37 -2.33 -26.88 -10.14
C PHE A 37 -3.76 -26.43 -10.40
N ASP A 38 -3.92 -25.56 -11.41
CA ASP A 38 -5.17 -24.89 -11.70
C ASP A 38 -5.19 -24.48 -13.18
N ALA A 39 -5.92 -25.26 -13.97
CA ALA A 39 -6.01 -25.05 -15.42
C ALA A 39 -6.66 -23.68 -15.75
N GLY A 40 -7.60 -23.20 -14.94
CA GLY A 40 -8.22 -21.90 -15.12
C GLY A 40 -7.22 -20.75 -14.89
N LEU A 41 -6.42 -20.82 -13.82
CA LEU A 41 -5.35 -19.85 -13.55
C LEU A 41 -4.30 -19.87 -14.68
N ALA A 42 -3.92 -21.06 -15.15
CA ALA A 42 -2.96 -21.20 -16.24
C ALA A 42 -3.48 -20.56 -17.54
N ALA A 43 -4.76 -20.74 -17.86
CA ALA A 43 -5.39 -20.13 -19.03
C ALA A 43 -5.41 -18.59 -18.91
N GLU A 44 -5.77 -18.06 -17.76
CA GLU A 44 -5.73 -16.61 -17.51
C GLU A 44 -4.32 -16.04 -17.66
N VAL A 45 -3.30 -16.73 -17.12
CA VAL A 45 -1.89 -16.31 -17.26
C VAL A 45 -1.45 -16.36 -18.73
N ALA A 46 -1.79 -17.44 -19.46
CA ALA A 46 -1.48 -17.60 -20.89
C ALA A 46 -2.05 -16.44 -21.72
N GLU A 47 -3.32 -16.11 -21.51
CA GLU A 47 -3.98 -14.99 -22.17
C GLU A 47 -3.18 -13.68 -22.01
N GLY A 48 -2.80 -13.34 -20.78
CA GLY A 48 -2.03 -12.12 -20.51
C GLY A 48 -0.60 -12.13 -21.07
N LEU A 49 -0.08 -13.29 -21.46
CA LEU A 49 1.24 -13.48 -22.07
C LEU A 49 1.16 -13.63 -23.61
N GLY A 50 -0.05 -13.59 -24.19
CA GLY A 50 -0.25 -13.84 -25.62
C GLY A 50 0.06 -15.30 -26.03
N LEU A 51 -0.08 -16.24 -25.11
CA LEU A 51 0.12 -17.68 -25.37
C LEU A 51 -1.23 -18.38 -25.61
N PRO A 52 -1.27 -19.48 -26.34
CA PRO A 52 -2.47 -20.30 -26.43
C PRO A 52 -2.83 -20.86 -25.05
N PRO A 53 -4.12 -21.16 -24.79
CA PRO A 53 -4.51 -21.82 -23.55
C PRO A 53 -3.81 -23.17 -23.41
N PRO A 54 -3.39 -23.55 -22.19
CA PRO A 54 -2.73 -24.83 -21.97
C PRO A 54 -3.64 -26.00 -22.32
N PRO A 55 -3.09 -27.14 -22.78
CA PRO A 55 -3.89 -28.30 -23.05
C PRO A 55 -4.65 -28.77 -21.81
N ALA A 56 -5.91 -29.14 -21.99
CA ALA A 56 -6.77 -29.62 -20.90
C ALA A 56 -6.32 -31.01 -20.44
N SER A 57 -5.28 -31.08 -19.63
CA SER A 57 -4.64 -32.36 -19.27
C SER A 57 -4.56 -32.61 -17.76
N ALA A 58 -4.92 -31.66 -16.91
CA ALA A 58 -4.80 -31.86 -15.48
C ALA A 58 -6.12 -32.28 -14.85
N PRO A 59 -6.14 -33.28 -13.96
CA PRO A 59 -7.28 -33.52 -13.11
C PRO A 59 -7.50 -32.25 -12.28
N ALA A 60 -8.73 -31.74 -12.26
CA ALA A 60 -9.09 -30.65 -11.38
C ALA A 60 -8.68 -31.02 -9.95
N ILE A 61 -7.89 -30.18 -9.31
CA ILE A 61 -7.62 -30.34 -7.90
C ILE A 61 -8.97 -30.25 -7.21
N VAL A 62 -9.36 -31.32 -6.51
CA VAL A 62 -10.59 -31.31 -5.72
C VAL A 62 -10.50 -30.15 -4.73
N ALA A 63 -11.46 -29.24 -4.82
CA ALA A 63 -11.50 -28.09 -3.94
C ALA A 63 -11.44 -28.56 -2.48
N GLN A 64 -10.35 -28.24 -1.80
CA GLN A 64 -10.22 -28.51 -0.37
C GLN A 64 -11.07 -27.49 0.40
N PRO A 65 -11.67 -27.89 1.53
CA PRO A 65 -12.39 -26.95 2.36
C PRO A 65 -11.46 -25.81 2.79
N LEU A 66 -11.98 -24.57 2.76
CA LEU A 66 -11.23 -23.41 3.19
C LEU A 66 -10.83 -23.58 4.66
N SER A 67 -9.56 -23.42 4.96
CA SER A 67 -9.04 -23.41 6.33
C SER A 67 -8.68 -21.98 6.75
N PRO A 68 -9.43 -21.35 7.66
CA PRO A 68 -9.08 -20.02 8.18
C PRO A 68 -7.67 -19.99 8.78
N ALA A 69 -7.19 -21.12 9.31
CA ALA A 69 -5.85 -21.24 9.89
C ALA A 69 -4.72 -21.09 8.85
N LEU A 70 -5.01 -21.28 7.56
CA LEU A 70 -4.04 -21.11 6.47
C LEU A 70 -4.19 -19.77 5.74
N SER A 71 -5.24 -19.00 6.04
CA SER A 71 -5.47 -17.70 5.42
C SER A 71 -4.51 -16.64 5.96
N LEU A 72 -3.78 -15.96 5.07
CA LEU A 72 -2.96 -14.80 5.44
C LEU A 72 -3.83 -13.59 5.84
N LEU A 73 -5.09 -13.53 5.40
CA LEU A 73 -6.01 -12.44 5.69
C LEU A 73 -6.51 -12.49 7.15
N THR A 74 -6.54 -13.67 7.77
CA THR A 74 -7.13 -13.88 9.11
C THR A 74 -6.11 -14.19 10.20
N ARG A 75 -4.86 -14.51 9.84
CA ARG A 75 -3.81 -14.96 10.80
C ARG A 75 -3.07 -13.84 11.52
N GLY A 76 -3.20 -12.60 11.10
CA GLY A 76 -2.46 -11.48 11.68
C GLY A 76 -2.90 -11.18 13.11
N LYS A 77 -1.94 -11.10 14.05
CA LYS A 77 -2.20 -10.41 15.33
C LYS A 77 -2.40 -8.94 15.01
N ARG A 78 -3.55 -8.39 15.32
CA ARG A 78 -3.80 -6.95 15.22
C ARG A 78 -2.82 -6.21 16.14
N SER A 79 -1.80 -5.58 15.57
CA SER A 79 -0.78 -4.86 16.32
C SER A 79 -0.07 -3.85 15.44
N VAL A 80 0.19 -2.68 15.98
CA VAL A 80 1.00 -1.64 15.35
C VAL A 80 2.50 -1.77 15.67
N ARG A 81 2.85 -2.67 16.59
CA ARG A 81 4.23 -2.87 17.01
C ARG A 81 5.13 -3.23 15.82
N SER A 82 6.29 -2.60 15.76
CA SER A 82 7.30 -2.73 14.69
C SER A 82 6.84 -2.25 13.31
N ARG A 83 5.62 -1.73 13.14
CA ARG A 83 5.16 -1.16 11.89
C ARG A 83 5.93 0.12 11.58
N LYS A 84 6.49 0.21 10.39
CA LYS A 84 7.23 1.37 9.92
C LYS A 84 6.28 2.35 9.26
N VAL A 85 6.20 3.56 9.77
CA VAL A 85 5.24 4.58 9.32
C VAL A 85 5.99 5.79 8.78
N ALA A 86 5.71 6.16 7.51
CA ALA A 86 6.19 7.40 6.94
C ALA A 86 5.39 8.59 7.49
N LEU A 87 6.05 9.51 8.19
CA LEU A 87 5.49 10.82 8.53
C LEU A 87 5.87 11.79 7.40
N VAL A 88 4.97 12.03 6.47
CA VAL A 88 5.23 12.90 5.32
C VAL A 88 4.95 14.34 5.71
N ALA A 89 5.94 15.21 5.58
CA ALA A 89 5.83 16.62 5.91
C ALA A 89 6.67 17.49 4.97
N THR A 90 6.38 18.80 4.95
CA THR A 90 7.12 19.81 4.22
C THR A 90 7.61 20.93 5.14
N PRO A 91 8.54 21.78 4.70
CA PRO A 91 8.81 23.06 5.35
C PRO A 91 7.49 23.83 5.51
N GLY A 92 7.20 24.32 6.71
CA GLY A 92 5.92 24.97 7.04
C GLY A 92 4.86 24.02 7.64
N ALA A 93 5.14 22.72 7.73
CA ALA A 93 4.30 21.81 8.52
C ALA A 93 4.37 22.16 10.02
N ASP A 94 3.28 21.90 10.75
CA ASP A 94 3.27 22.07 12.20
C ASP A 94 4.16 21.01 12.87
N THR A 95 5.32 21.44 13.38
CA THR A 95 6.28 20.57 14.05
C THR A 95 5.74 19.94 15.33
N ARG A 96 4.84 20.63 16.05
CA ARG A 96 4.20 20.08 17.25
C ARG A 96 3.27 18.94 16.91
N LEU A 97 2.56 19.05 15.78
CA LEU A 97 1.72 17.99 15.26
C LEU A 97 2.57 16.77 14.88
N ILE A 98 3.68 16.99 14.14
CA ILE A 98 4.62 15.92 13.76
C ILE A 98 5.13 15.20 15.01
N GLU A 99 5.56 15.94 16.03
CA GLU A 99 6.08 15.37 17.27
C GLU A 99 5.01 14.60 18.07
N ARG A 100 3.77 15.08 18.09
CA ARG A 100 2.66 14.37 18.74
C ARG A 100 2.42 13.01 18.05
N VAL A 101 2.33 12.99 16.73
CA VAL A 101 2.16 11.75 15.96
C VAL A 101 3.36 10.82 16.15
N ARG A 102 4.58 11.35 16.08
CA ARG A 102 5.82 10.59 16.31
C ARG A 102 5.82 9.94 17.68
N ARG A 103 5.47 10.70 18.72
CA ARG A 103 5.40 10.18 20.10
C ARG A 103 4.35 9.08 20.22
N ALA A 104 3.12 9.31 19.73
CA ALA A 104 2.06 8.30 19.79
C ALA A 104 2.46 6.98 19.13
N LEU A 105 3.12 7.04 17.96
CA LEU A 105 3.65 5.86 17.27
C LEU A 105 4.76 5.16 18.07
N THR A 106 5.68 5.94 18.62
CA THR A 106 6.79 5.39 19.43
C THR A 106 6.29 4.72 20.71
N ASP A 107 5.35 5.33 21.39
CA ASP A 107 4.73 4.78 22.61
C ASP A 107 3.98 3.46 22.30
N ALA A 108 3.37 3.36 21.11
CA ALA A 108 2.76 2.13 20.59
C ALA A 108 3.79 1.11 20.05
N ARG A 109 5.10 1.43 20.13
CA ARG A 109 6.21 0.63 19.60
C ARG A 109 6.18 0.43 18.09
N ALA A 110 5.57 1.34 17.35
CA ALA A 110 5.77 1.48 15.92
C ALA A 110 7.06 2.26 15.64
N VAL A 111 7.48 2.31 14.37
CA VAL A 111 8.72 2.96 13.94
C VAL A 111 8.37 4.14 13.03
N PRO A 112 8.19 5.36 13.55
CA PRO A 112 7.97 6.53 12.74
C PRO A 112 9.28 6.97 12.05
N VAL A 113 9.18 7.39 10.79
CA VAL A 113 10.28 7.96 10.01
C VAL A 113 9.78 9.24 9.36
N LEU A 114 10.45 10.35 9.61
CA LEU A 114 10.12 11.63 8.98
C LEU A 114 10.64 11.66 7.55
N VAL A 115 9.72 11.79 6.61
CA VAL A 115 9.98 11.80 5.16
C VAL A 115 9.55 13.15 4.60
N ALA A 116 10.40 13.77 3.80
CA ALA A 116 10.14 15.07 3.19
C ALA A 116 10.65 15.12 1.74
N PRO A 117 10.32 16.13 0.95
CA PRO A 117 10.89 16.29 -0.40
C PRO A 117 12.41 16.41 -0.40
N THR A 118 12.99 17.00 0.65
CA THR A 118 14.44 17.17 0.84
C THR A 118 14.82 16.88 2.29
N LEU A 119 16.11 16.78 2.58
CA LEU A 119 16.64 16.63 3.94
C LEU A 119 16.79 17.99 4.69
N ALA A 120 16.28 19.08 4.11
CA ALA A 120 16.25 20.37 4.78
C ALA A 120 15.39 20.32 6.06
N ARG A 121 15.84 21.01 7.10
CA ARG A 121 15.14 21.02 8.40
C ARG A 121 13.72 21.58 8.29
N ILE A 122 12.82 20.99 9.04
CA ILE A 122 11.45 21.44 9.24
C ILE A 122 11.37 21.96 10.70
N GLY A 123 11.57 23.26 10.89
CA GLY A 123 11.82 23.81 12.23
C GLY A 123 13.05 23.16 12.87
N GLU A 124 12.89 22.56 14.03
CA GLU A 124 13.96 21.83 14.73
C GLU A 124 14.09 20.36 14.27
N LEU A 125 13.16 19.84 13.46
CA LEU A 125 13.17 18.46 13.01
C LEU A 125 14.03 18.28 11.76
N THR A 126 14.78 17.20 11.70
CA THR A 126 15.55 16.79 10.52
C THR A 126 14.87 15.57 9.88
N PRO A 127 14.46 15.65 8.59
CA PRO A 127 13.96 14.48 7.88
C PRO A 127 15.02 13.37 7.81
N GLU A 128 14.56 12.12 7.95
CA GLU A 128 15.42 10.93 7.92
C GLU A 128 15.51 10.33 6.51
N ALA A 129 14.57 10.71 5.64
CA ALA A 129 14.52 10.25 4.26
C ALA A 129 13.85 11.28 3.34
N THR A 130 14.11 11.16 2.05
CA THR A 130 13.39 11.90 1.02
C THR A 130 12.35 11.02 0.35
N LEU A 131 11.28 11.63 -0.19
CA LEU A 131 10.23 10.93 -0.93
C LEU A 131 10.81 10.13 -2.11
N ALA A 132 11.75 10.71 -2.87
CA ALA A 132 12.40 10.05 -3.98
C ALA A 132 13.38 8.95 -3.55
N GLY A 133 14.09 9.15 -2.41
CA GLY A 133 15.12 8.23 -1.94
C GLY A 133 14.58 7.02 -1.16
N MET A 134 13.39 7.13 -0.58
CA MET A 134 12.78 6.05 0.18
C MET A 134 11.30 5.89 -0.21
N PRO A 135 11.01 5.05 -1.22
CA PRO A 135 9.66 4.88 -1.75
C PRO A 135 8.70 4.26 -0.75
N SER A 136 7.39 4.43 -0.98
CA SER A 136 6.33 4.01 -0.05
C SER A 136 6.38 2.52 0.30
N VAL A 137 6.96 1.67 -0.58
CA VAL A 137 7.10 0.22 -0.33
C VAL A 137 7.91 -0.09 0.93
N MET A 138 8.78 0.81 1.35
CA MET A 138 9.60 0.67 2.56
C MET A 138 8.83 0.87 3.87
N PHE A 139 7.54 1.22 3.78
CA PHE A 139 6.68 1.55 4.92
C PHE A 139 5.42 0.68 4.96
N ASP A 140 4.89 0.47 6.17
CA ASP A 140 3.61 -0.22 6.38
C ASP A 140 2.41 0.73 6.22
N ALA A 141 2.60 2.02 6.49
CA ALA A 141 1.56 3.04 6.41
C ALA A 141 2.15 4.44 6.21
N VAL A 142 1.28 5.40 5.91
CA VAL A 142 1.64 6.80 5.68
C VAL A 142 0.77 7.72 6.52
N PHE A 143 1.39 8.69 7.18
CA PHE A 143 0.73 9.78 7.89
C PHE A 143 1.19 11.12 7.32
N VAL A 144 0.32 11.85 6.64
CA VAL A 144 0.64 13.16 6.07
C VAL A 144 0.38 14.24 7.11
N CYS A 145 1.44 14.89 7.55
CA CYS A 145 1.42 15.94 8.54
C CYS A 145 1.40 17.31 7.84
N GLY A 146 0.21 17.89 7.68
CA GLY A 146 0.07 19.27 7.20
C GLY A 146 0.18 20.30 8.33
N GLY A 147 0.43 21.56 7.97
CA GLY A 147 0.38 22.70 8.87
C GLY A 147 -0.80 23.63 8.53
N ASP A 148 -0.79 24.83 9.08
CA ASP A 148 -1.74 25.88 8.76
C ASP A 148 -1.45 26.56 7.40
N GLY A 149 -0.33 26.19 6.76
CA GLY A 149 0.03 26.60 5.41
C GLY A 149 -0.88 26.00 4.35
N ASP A 150 -0.74 26.47 3.13
CA ASP A 150 -1.59 26.06 2.01
C ASP A 150 -1.24 24.65 1.42
N GLY A 151 -0.22 23.97 1.97
CA GLY A 151 0.18 22.62 1.53
C GLY A 151 0.67 22.53 0.08
N ARG A 152 0.88 23.65 -0.60
CA ARG A 152 1.21 23.71 -2.03
C ARG A 152 2.41 22.89 -2.41
N ASP A 153 3.44 22.89 -1.57
CA ASP A 153 4.69 22.16 -1.88
C ASP A 153 4.46 20.64 -2.03
N LEU A 154 3.58 20.05 -1.21
CA LEU A 154 3.22 18.65 -1.36
C LEU A 154 2.26 18.39 -2.52
N VAL A 155 1.27 19.27 -2.69
CA VAL A 155 0.24 19.15 -3.74
C VAL A 155 0.86 19.16 -5.13
N HIS A 156 1.88 19.98 -5.35
CA HIS A 156 2.58 20.08 -6.63
C HIS A 156 3.72 19.06 -6.81
N SER A 157 4.10 18.34 -5.75
CA SER A 157 5.14 17.32 -5.81
C SER A 157 4.62 16.05 -6.48
N SER A 158 5.18 15.68 -7.62
CA SER A 158 4.91 14.39 -8.27
C SER A 158 5.30 13.22 -7.36
N ASP A 159 6.43 13.33 -6.66
CA ASP A 159 6.92 12.27 -5.77
C ASP A 159 5.98 12.06 -4.59
N ALA A 160 5.42 13.14 -4.01
CA ALA A 160 4.46 13.02 -2.91
C ALA A 160 3.14 12.37 -3.37
N ARG A 161 2.64 12.76 -4.56
CA ARG A 161 1.43 12.14 -5.13
C ARG A 161 1.66 10.67 -5.41
N HIS A 162 2.74 10.33 -6.10
CA HIS A 162 3.11 8.95 -6.39
C HIS A 162 3.29 8.12 -5.13
N PHE A 163 3.96 8.66 -4.11
CA PHE A 163 4.15 8.00 -2.82
C PHE A 163 2.82 7.60 -2.17
N LEU A 164 1.82 8.49 -2.20
CA LEU A 164 0.48 8.19 -1.67
C LEU A 164 -0.31 7.23 -2.55
N GLN A 165 -0.25 7.39 -3.87
CA GLN A 165 -0.91 6.49 -4.82
C GLN A 165 -0.43 5.05 -4.64
N GLU A 166 0.89 4.85 -4.55
CA GLU A 166 1.47 3.54 -4.27
C GLU A 166 1.07 2.99 -2.89
N ALA A 167 1.06 3.84 -1.85
CA ALA A 167 0.59 3.41 -0.54
C ALA A 167 -0.88 2.98 -0.58
N PHE A 168 -1.73 3.70 -1.30
CA PHE A 168 -3.14 3.38 -1.46
C PHE A 168 -3.34 2.08 -2.25
N LYS A 169 -2.64 1.94 -3.38
CA LYS A 169 -2.67 0.77 -4.25
C LYS A 169 -2.24 -0.51 -3.54
N HIS A 170 -1.28 -0.38 -2.62
CA HIS A 170 -0.83 -1.47 -1.77
C HIS A 170 -1.63 -1.63 -0.47
N LEU A 171 -2.82 -1.08 -0.40
CA LEU A 171 -3.81 -1.25 0.69
C LEU A 171 -3.29 -0.83 2.07
N LYS A 172 -2.32 0.10 2.13
CA LYS A 172 -1.74 0.58 3.39
C LYS A 172 -2.66 1.58 4.06
N ALA A 173 -2.66 1.63 5.39
CA ALA A 173 -3.33 2.69 6.11
C ALA A 173 -2.73 4.06 5.75
N ILE A 174 -3.60 5.04 5.51
CA ILE A 174 -3.21 6.41 5.18
C ILE A 174 -3.95 7.36 6.13
N ALA A 175 -3.20 8.26 6.75
CA ALA A 175 -3.79 9.38 7.48
C ALA A 175 -3.33 10.71 6.91
N ALA A 176 -4.17 11.73 7.02
CA ALA A 176 -3.83 13.10 6.64
C ALA A 176 -4.53 14.12 7.53
N VAL A 177 -3.78 15.11 8.01
CA VAL A 177 -4.30 16.19 8.86
C VAL A 177 -3.89 17.55 8.35
N GLY A 178 -4.71 18.55 8.66
CA GLY A 178 -4.48 19.94 8.25
C GLY A 178 -4.40 20.07 6.72
N SER A 179 -3.47 20.87 6.23
CA SER A 179 -3.22 21.05 4.79
C SER A 179 -2.74 19.76 4.08
N GLY A 180 -2.26 18.74 4.82
CA GLY A 180 -1.90 17.45 4.28
C GLY A 180 -3.06 16.71 3.58
N ARG A 181 -4.30 17.05 3.90
CA ARG A 181 -5.50 16.52 3.24
C ARG A 181 -5.56 16.86 1.75
N GLN A 182 -5.07 18.04 1.37
CA GLN A 182 -5.08 18.48 -0.03
C GLN A 182 -4.25 17.56 -0.93
N LEU A 183 -3.25 16.89 -0.38
CA LEU A 183 -2.43 15.93 -1.12
C LEU A 183 -3.24 14.71 -1.55
N LEU A 184 -4.22 14.26 -0.76
CA LEU A 184 -5.11 13.16 -1.16
C LEU A 184 -5.89 13.53 -2.43
N GLY A 185 -6.51 14.72 -2.46
CA GLY A 185 -7.19 15.20 -3.66
C GLY A 185 -6.27 15.34 -4.86
N ALA A 186 -5.05 15.87 -4.68
CA ALA A 186 -4.06 16.00 -5.73
C ALA A 186 -3.54 14.64 -6.25
N ALA A 187 -3.55 13.62 -5.40
CA ALA A 187 -3.23 12.25 -5.76
C ALA A 187 -4.43 11.47 -6.34
N HIS A 188 -5.58 12.14 -6.50
CA HIS A 188 -6.86 11.52 -6.94
C HIS A 188 -7.30 10.36 -6.01
N LEU A 189 -7.04 10.48 -4.73
CA LEU A 189 -7.42 9.50 -3.72
C LEU A 189 -8.68 9.97 -2.96
N PRO A 190 -9.54 9.05 -2.51
CA PRO A 190 -10.70 9.42 -1.71
C PRO A 190 -10.26 9.98 -0.34
N GLU A 191 -10.96 11.01 0.14
CA GLU A 191 -10.79 11.54 1.50
C GLU A 191 -11.55 10.73 2.55
N GLN A 192 -12.36 9.78 2.13
CA GLN A 192 -13.15 8.92 3.01
C GLN A 192 -13.08 7.47 2.54
N GLY A 193 -13.13 6.54 3.47
CA GLY A 193 -13.14 5.10 3.17
C GLY A 193 -12.27 4.30 4.13
N ASP A 194 -12.33 3.01 3.99
CA ASP A 194 -11.59 2.08 4.84
C ASP A 194 -10.09 2.35 4.80
N GLY A 195 -9.50 2.56 5.96
CA GLY A 195 -8.07 2.81 6.11
C GLY A 195 -7.58 4.18 5.62
N VAL A 196 -8.50 5.11 5.29
CA VAL A 196 -8.21 6.53 5.02
C VAL A 196 -8.73 7.35 6.19
N CYS A 197 -7.82 7.92 6.98
CA CYS A 197 -8.11 8.60 8.24
C CYS A 197 -7.79 10.09 8.12
N VAL A 198 -8.80 10.92 7.90
CA VAL A 198 -8.64 12.34 7.61
C VAL A 198 -9.31 13.18 8.69
N GLY A 199 -8.69 14.30 9.04
CA GLY A 199 -9.24 15.24 10.01
C GLY A 199 -8.54 16.60 10.04
N HIS A 200 -9.03 17.47 10.88
CA HIS A 200 -8.36 18.74 11.19
C HIS A 200 -7.31 18.54 12.30
N ALA A 201 -6.42 19.50 12.47
CA ALA A 201 -5.43 19.44 13.55
C ALA A 201 -6.07 19.33 14.96
N ALA A 202 -7.28 19.88 15.14
CA ALA A 202 -8.05 19.76 16.37
C ALA A 202 -8.51 18.32 16.66
N ASP A 203 -8.70 17.51 15.62
CA ASP A 203 -9.22 16.15 15.71
C ASP A 203 -8.09 15.09 15.76
N LEU A 204 -6.83 15.53 15.93
CA LEU A 204 -5.63 14.69 15.78
C LEU A 204 -5.71 13.38 16.56
N ASP A 205 -6.19 13.41 17.80
CA ASP A 205 -6.24 12.20 18.63
C ASP A 205 -7.24 11.16 18.07
N GLN A 206 -8.36 11.62 17.50
CA GLN A 206 -9.31 10.74 16.83
C GLN A 206 -8.73 10.16 15.53
N VAL A 207 -7.99 11.00 14.76
CA VAL A 207 -7.31 10.54 13.54
C VAL A 207 -6.26 9.49 13.88
N ILE A 208 -5.46 9.72 14.92
CA ILE A 208 -4.45 8.74 15.39
C ILE A 208 -5.11 7.42 15.80
N ALA A 209 -6.20 7.47 16.56
CA ALA A 209 -6.90 6.27 16.99
C ALA A 209 -7.40 5.44 15.80
N LYS A 210 -8.12 6.07 14.86
CA LYS A 210 -8.60 5.42 13.62
C LYS A 210 -7.44 4.88 12.77
N PHE A 211 -6.35 5.64 12.69
CA PHE A 211 -5.16 5.22 11.97
C PHE A 211 -4.50 4.00 12.61
N PHE A 212 -4.45 3.92 13.93
CA PHE A 212 -3.91 2.74 14.64
C PHE A 212 -4.77 1.51 14.42
N ASP A 213 -6.09 1.65 14.39
CA ASP A 213 -6.99 0.55 14.05
C ASP A 213 -6.66 0.01 12.65
N ALA A 214 -6.61 0.88 11.65
CA ALA A 214 -6.28 0.50 10.27
C ALA A 214 -4.86 -0.07 10.13
N LEU A 215 -3.86 0.55 10.78
CA LEU A 215 -2.47 0.09 10.79
C LEU A 215 -2.32 -1.29 11.43
N SER A 216 -3.13 -1.58 12.46
CA SER A 216 -3.11 -2.87 13.15
C SER A 216 -3.53 -4.03 12.26
N GLU A 217 -4.34 -3.78 11.25
CA GLU A 217 -4.78 -4.76 10.25
C GLU A 217 -3.70 -5.05 9.19
N HIS A 218 -2.65 -4.24 9.14
CA HIS A 218 -1.54 -4.29 8.18
C HIS A 218 -1.94 -3.93 6.74
N ARG A 219 -3.05 -4.48 6.22
CA ARG A 219 -3.58 -4.17 4.88
C ARG A 219 -5.10 -4.05 4.94
N VAL A 220 -5.62 -3.03 4.30
CA VAL A 220 -7.05 -2.72 4.23
C VAL A 220 -7.64 -3.43 3.01
N TRP A 221 -7.87 -4.73 3.13
CA TRP A 221 -8.30 -5.59 2.02
C TRP A 221 -9.65 -5.20 1.42
N SER A 222 -10.55 -4.62 2.20
CA SER A 222 -11.84 -4.12 1.71
C SER A 222 -11.70 -3.03 0.63
N ARG A 223 -10.53 -2.36 0.57
CA ARG A 223 -10.23 -1.30 -0.41
C ARG A 223 -9.67 -1.83 -1.74
N GLU A 224 -9.38 -3.11 -1.84
CA GLU A 224 -8.75 -3.70 -3.03
C GLU A 224 -9.48 -3.38 -4.35
N PRO A 225 -10.83 -3.41 -4.43
CA PRO A 225 -11.52 -3.05 -5.67
C PRO A 225 -11.26 -1.60 -6.13
N LEU A 226 -11.02 -0.68 -5.20
CA LEU A 226 -10.74 0.73 -5.50
C LEU A 226 -9.28 0.95 -5.92
N ALA A 227 -8.38 0.09 -5.46
CA ALA A 227 -6.94 0.22 -5.73
C ALA A 227 -6.61 0.07 -7.23
N GLN A 228 -7.41 -0.68 -7.97
CA GLN A 228 -7.21 -0.92 -9.40
C GLN A 228 -7.45 0.33 -10.27
N GLY A 229 -8.23 1.29 -9.77
CA GLY A 229 -8.53 2.55 -10.47
C GLY A 229 -7.53 3.68 -10.20
N VAL A 230 -6.54 3.46 -9.35
CA VAL A 230 -5.57 4.50 -8.99
C VAL A 230 -4.41 4.49 -10.00
N PRO A 231 -4.08 5.65 -10.62
CA PRO A 231 -2.91 5.76 -11.49
C PRO A 231 -1.64 5.37 -10.73
N ALA A 232 -0.76 4.65 -11.38
CA ALA A 232 0.54 4.27 -10.83
C ALA A 232 1.66 4.87 -11.64
#